data_11fa9df8a5e4ad92cc6297e1759b3789
#
_entry.id   11fa9df8a5e4ad92cc6297e1759b3789
#
_cell.length_a   1.000
_cell.length_b   1.000
_cell.length_c   1.000
_cell.angle_alpha   90.00
_cell.angle_beta   90.00
_cell.angle_gamma   90.00
#
_symmetry.space_group_name_H-M   'P 1'
#
loop_
_entity.id
_entity.type
_entity.pdbx_description
1 polymer ?
#
loop_
_entity_poly.entity_id
_entity_poly.type
_entity_poly.pdbx_seq_one_letter_code
_entity_poly.pdbx_strand_id
1 'polypeptide(L)'
;MSDTDEHLIDLDAYLKDIHVVGDDDHKADVLLLTCMDFRFFVKISNLMKGVKYDHVILAGAALGAVVPDKPAMPAWHQTFLDHVGLAVKLHEVPAILVMEHRDCGAYGPKGFGLLPEKPTRKEERQKHLEQVVALGEKIPRYLGFTALLLDVPKGTDIFTCDQLT
;
A
#
# COMPACT_ATOMS: atom_id res chain seq x y z
N MET A 1 22.68 19.22 3.07
CA MET A 1 21.24 19.49 2.90
C MET A 1 20.52 18.26 3.42
N SER A 2 19.83 18.38 4.52
CA SER A 2 19.15 17.26 5.18
C SER A 2 17.98 16.78 4.33
N ASP A 3 17.96 15.50 4.04
CA ASP A 3 16.94 14.75 3.25
C ASP A 3 15.65 14.57 4.07
N THR A 4 15.05 15.67 4.56
CA THR A 4 14.00 15.65 5.58
C THR A 4 12.60 16.05 5.08
N ASP A 5 12.24 15.63 3.87
CA ASP A 5 10.83 15.71 3.42
C ASP A 5 10.04 14.41 3.70
N GLU A 6 10.49 13.59 4.66
CA GLU A 6 9.75 12.42 5.10
C GLU A 6 8.74 12.84 6.20
N HIS A 7 7.46 12.76 5.89
CA HIS A 7 6.39 12.93 6.88
C HIS A 7 6.20 11.62 7.64
N LEU A 8 7.11 11.34 8.56
CA LEU A 8 7.00 10.16 9.43
C LEU A 8 5.74 10.29 10.30
N ILE A 9 4.94 9.25 10.31
CA ILE A 9 3.75 9.14 11.15
C ILE A 9 3.93 8.03 12.19
N ASP A 10 3.26 8.18 13.31
CA ASP A 10 3.06 7.09 14.26
C ASP A 10 1.99 6.15 13.69
N LEU A 11 2.45 5.03 13.12
CA LEU A 11 1.58 4.08 12.45
C LEU A 11 0.60 3.42 13.42
N ASP A 12 1.02 3.15 14.67
CA ASP A 12 0.13 2.59 15.69
C ASP A 12 -0.99 3.57 16.04
N ALA A 13 -0.67 4.87 16.16
CA ALA A 13 -1.67 5.90 16.38
C ALA A 13 -2.62 6.01 15.18
N TYR A 14 -2.08 6.03 13.95
CA TYR A 14 -2.87 6.08 12.73
C TYR A 14 -3.85 4.90 12.62
N LEU A 15 -3.39 3.67 12.89
CA LEU A 15 -4.25 2.48 12.81
C LEU A 15 -5.35 2.48 13.88
N LYS A 16 -5.12 3.11 15.05
CA LYS A 16 -6.17 3.29 16.08
C LYS A 16 -7.27 4.26 15.66
N ASP A 17 -6.95 5.21 14.80
CA ASP A 17 -7.92 6.18 14.28
C ASP A 17 -8.75 5.62 13.11
N ILE A 18 -8.40 4.43 12.58
CA ILE A 18 -9.25 3.73 11.61
C ILE A 18 -10.58 3.40 12.29
N HIS A 19 -11.66 3.88 11.69
CA HIS A 19 -13.01 3.68 12.22
C HIS A 19 -13.37 2.19 12.23
N VAL A 20 -13.32 1.58 13.41
CA VAL A 20 -13.71 0.18 13.61
C VAL A 20 -15.24 0.06 13.54
N VAL A 21 -15.72 -0.67 12.56
CA VAL A 21 -17.15 -0.91 12.36
C VAL A 21 -17.62 -2.04 13.30
N GLY A 22 -17.74 -1.78 14.60
CA GLY A 22 -18.44 -2.64 15.58
C GLY A 22 -18.25 -4.16 15.45
N ASP A 23 -19.09 -4.94 16.10
CA ASP A 23 -19.05 -6.43 16.13
C ASP A 23 -19.77 -7.11 14.96
N ASP A 24 -20.02 -6.39 13.85
CA ASP A 24 -20.61 -7.00 12.66
C ASP A 24 -19.55 -7.85 11.95
N ASP A 25 -19.72 -9.17 12.00
CA ASP A 25 -18.78 -10.14 11.41
C ASP A 25 -18.65 -10.06 9.88
N HIS A 26 -19.59 -9.37 9.23
CA HIS A 26 -19.61 -9.22 7.77
C HIS A 26 -19.09 -7.87 7.27
N LYS A 27 -18.59 -7.00 8.16
CA LYS A 27 -18.03 -5.69 7.78
C LYS A 27 -16.53 -5.63 8.02
N ALA A 28 -15.82 -5.00 7.10
CA ALA A 28 -14.41 -4.73 7.23
C ALA A 28 -14.15 -3.22 7.34
N ASP A 29 -13.12 -2.85 8.08
CA ASP A 29 -12.74 -1.46 8.32
C ASP A 29 -12.04 -0.86 7.09
N VAL A 30 -11.31 -1.69 6.35
CA VAL A 30 -10.51 -1.23 5.19
C VAL A 30 -10.21 -2.38 4.21
N LEU A 31 -10.03 -2.04 2.94
CA LEU A 31 -9.33 -2.89 1.97
C LEU A 31 -7.85 -2.53 2.00
N LEU A 32 -7.01 -3.48 2.39
CA LEU A 32 -5.56 -3.34 2.45
C LEU A 32 -4.94 -3.83 1.14
N LEU A 33 -4.13 -2.99 0.50
CA LEU A 33 -3.28 -3.36 -0.64
C LEU A 33 -1.82 -3.35 -0.22
N THR A 34 -1.11 -4.46 -0.41
CA THR A 34 0.32 -4.58 -0.08
C THR A 34 1.12 -5.23 -1.20
N CYS A 35 2.45 -5.08 -1.12
CA CYS A 35 3.36 -5.87 -1.93
C CYS A 35 3.41 -7.33 -1.47
N MET A 36 3.74 -8.25 -2.39
CA MET A 36 3.96 -9.66 -2.09
C MET A 36 5.29 -9.94 -1.36
N ASP A 37 6.08 -8.93 -1.03
CA ASP A 37 7.39 -9.09 -0.43
C ASP A 37 7.29 -9.74 0.95
N PHE A 38 7.81 -10.97 1.06
CA PHE A 38 7.73 -11.79 2.27
C PHE A 38 8.35 -11.15 3.51
N ARG A 39 9.30 -10.22 3.33
CA ARG A 39 9.98 -9.52 4.43
C ARG A 39 9.03 -8.70 5.28
N PHE A 40 7.93 -8.22 4.68
CA PHE A 40 6.97 -7.33 5.31
C PHE A 40 5.70 -8.03 5.80
N PHE A 41 5.39 -9.22 5.31
CA PHE A 41 4.12 -9.91 5.58
C PHE A 41 3.80 -10.02 7.07
N VAL A 42 4.71 -10.59 7.87
CA VAL A 42 4.50 -10.76 9.32
C VAL A 42 4.41 -9.40 10.03
N LYS A 43 5.23 -8.43 9.61
CA LYS A 43 5.22 -7.08 10.19
C LYS A 43 3.90 -6.38 9.94
N ILE A 44 3.40 -6.41 8.71
CA ILE A 44 2.10 -5.83 8.33
C ILE A 44 0.96 -6.53 9.07
N SER A 45 0.97 -7.87 9.13
CA SER A 45 -0.03 -8.63 9.88
C SER A 45 -0.08 -8.25 11.36
N ASN A 46 1.08 -8.05 11.99
CA ASN A 46 1.15 -7.59 13.37
C ASN A 46 0.63 -6.15 13.55
N LEU A 47 0.95 -5.25 12.62
CA LEU A 47 0.45 -3.86 12.63
C LEU A 47 -1.08 -3.81 12.49
N MET A 48 -1.63 -4.66 11.63
CA MET A 48 -3.07 -4.72 11.36
C MET A 48 -3.86 -5.48 12.43
N LYS A 49 -3.21 -5.92 13.52
CA LYS A 49 -3.89 -6.64 14.59
C LYS A 49 -5.00 -5.79 15.22
N GLY A 50 -6.22 -6.31 15.20
CA GLY A 50 -7.41 -5.62 15.70
C GLY A 50 -8.17 -4.80 14.66
N VAL A 51 -7.63 -4.65 13.45
CA VAL A 51 -8.31 -4.07 12.29
C VAL A 51 -8.92 -5.20 11.47
N LYS A 52 -10.19 -5.09 11.10
CA LYS A 52 -10.86 -6.02 10.17
C LYS A 52 -10.56 -5.54 8.74
N TYR A 53 -9.86 -6.35 7.96
CA TYR A 53 -9.47 -5.93 6.61
C TYR A 53 -9.57 -7.04 5.57
N ASP A 54 -10.06 -6.67 4.40
CA ASP A 54 -9.85 -7.45 3.19
C ASP A 54 -8.44 -7.21 2.69
N HIS A 55 -7.77 -8.21 2.13
CA HIS A 55 -6.38 -8.09 1.73
C HIS A 55 -6.16 -8.45 0.26
N VAL A 56 -5.64 -7.49 -0.50
CA VAL A 56 -5.15 -7.70 -1.86
C VAL A 56 -3.63 -7.58 -1.86
N ILE A 57 -2.95 -8.55 -2.46
CA ILE A 57 -1.49 -8.63 -2.52
C ILE A 57 -1.05 -8.64 -3.98
N LEU A 58 -0.29 -7.61 -4.38
CA LEU A 58 0.28 -7.49 -5.73
C LEU A 58 1.74 -7.10 -5.64
N ALA A 59 2.58 -7.58 -6.56
CA ALA A 59 3.98 -7.14 -6.61
C ALA A 59 4.04 -5.63 -6.87
N GLY A 60 4.71 -4.90 -5.97
CA GLY A 60 4.80 -3.44 -6.02
C GLY A 60 3.53 -2.71 -5.56
N ALA A 61 2.60 -3.39 -4.89
CA ALA A 61 1.36 -2.82 -4.36
C ALA A 61 0.65 -1.89 -5.38
N ALA A 62 0.67 -0.55 -5.19
CA ALA A 62 0.04 0.39 -6.12
C ALA A 62 0.57 0.25 -7.55
N LEU A 63 1.89 0.05 -7.73
CA LEU A 63 2.48 -0.17 -9.06
C LEU A 63 1.82 -1.36 -9.77
N GLY A 64 1.64 -2.49 -9.07
CA GLY A 64 0.96 -3.66 -9.61
C GLY A 64 -0.50 -3.39 -9.98
N ALA A 65 -1.18 -2.57 -9.16
CA ALA A 65 -2.58 -2.21 -9.37
C ALA A 65 -2.79 -1.20 -10.51
N VAL A 66 -1.81 -0.34 -10.84
CA VAL A 66 -1.96 0.70 -11.89
C VAL A 66 -1.37 0.36 -13.23
N VAL A 67 -0.62 -0.73 -13.38
CA VAL A 67 0.04 -1.08 -14.65
C VAL A 67 -0.92 -1.87 -15.55
N PRO A 68 -1.81 -1.21 -16.33
CA PRO A 68 -2.73 -1.91 -17.21
C PRO A 68 -2.05 -2.48 -18.45
N ASP A 69 -0.89 -1.92 -18.84
CA ASP A 69 -0.33 -2.08 -20.19
C ASP A 69 0.92 -2.97 -20.25
N LYS A 70 1.30 -3.62 -19.16
CA LYS A 70 2.39 -4.59 -19.21
C LYS A 70 1.87 -5.91 -19.79
N PRO A 71 2.38 -6.39 -20.92
CA PRO A 71 1.87 -7.59 -21.59
C PRO A 71 1.86 -8.85 -20.73
N ALA A 72 2.76 -8.90 -19.73
CA ALA A 72 2.85 -10.02 -18.82
C ALA A 72 1.76 -10.05 -17.74
N MET A 73 1.08 -8.91 -17.49
CA MET A 73 0.18 -8.75 -16.32
C MET A 73 -1.06 -7.89 -16.63
N PRO A 74 -1.75 -8.12 -17.76
CA PRO A 74 -2.83 -7.24 -18.22
C PRO A 74 -4.05 -7.25 -17.29
N ALA A 75 -4.23 -8.30 -16.50
CA ALA A 75 -5.40 -8.47 -15.66
C ALA A 75 -5.25 -7.85 -14.25
N TRP A 76 -4.07 -7.45 -13.81
CA TRP A 76 -3.85 -7.06 -12.41
C TRP A 76 -4.63 -5.81 -12.01
N HIS A 77 -4.65 -4.81 -12.88
CA HIS A 77 -5.43 -3.59 -12.64
C HIS A 77 -6.92 -3.90 -12.50
N GLN A 78 -7.49 -4.62 -13.46
CA GLN A 78 -8.91 -4.99 -13.42
C GLN A 78 -9.21 -5.89 -12.22
N THR A 79 -8.35 -6.87 -11.93
CA THR A 79 -8.50 -7.73 -10.75
C THR A 79 -8.55 -6.92 -9.46
N PHE A 80 -7.67 -5.92 -9.32
CA PHE A 80 -7.71 -5.04 -8.15
C PHE A 80 -9.04 -4.26 -8.06
N LEU A 81 -9.49 -3.64 -9.14
CA LEU A 81 -10.76 -2.91 -9.16
C LEU A 81 -11.97 -3.81 -8.89
N ASP A 82 -11.95 -5.04 -9.39
CA ASP A 82 -13.00 -6.03 -9.09
C ASP A 82 -13.03 -6.39 -7.60
N HIS A 83 -11.85 -6.53 -6.97
CA HIS A 83 -11.76 -6.74 -5.51
C HIS A 83 -12.25 -5.53 -4.72
N VAL A 84 -11.95 -4.30 -5.16
CA VAL A 84 -12.51 -3.08 -4.55
C VAL A 84 -14.04 -3.13 -4.59
N GLY A 85 -14.62 -3.44 -5.74
CA GLY A 85 -16.07 -3.56 -5.90
C GLY A 85 -16.69 -4.63 -5.02
N LEU A 86 -16.04 -5.80 -4.90
CA LEU A 86 -16.50 -6.89 -4.04
C LEU A 86 -16.37 -6.57 -2.55
N ALA A 87 -15.25 -5.95 -2.12
CA ALA A 87 -15.04 -5.53 -0.73
C ALA A 87 -16.13 -4.55 -0.28
N VAL A 88 -16.45 -3.57 -1.12
CA VAL A 88 -17.57 -2.64 -0.86
C VAL A 88 -18.91 -3.38 -0.80
N LYS A 89 -19.17 -4.28 -1.74
CA LYS A 89 -20.46 -4.98 -1.84
C LYS A 89 -20.68 -6.00 -0.73
N LEU A 90 -19.64 -6.75 -0.36
CA LEU A 90 -19.74 -7.87 0.57
C LEU A 90 -19.47 -7.47 2.02
N HIS A 91 -18.52 -6.56 2.23
CA HIS A 91 -18.02 -6.21 3.55
C HIS A 91 -18.16 -4.72 3.89
N GLU A 92 -18.88 -3.95 3.05
CA GLU A 92 -19.15 -2.51 3.24
C GLU A 92 -17.89 -1.68 3.53
N VAL A 93 -16.78 -2.04 2.94
CA VAL A 93 -15.48 -1.37 3.15
C VAL A 93 -15.59 0.13 2.85
N PRO A 94 -15.27 1.01 3.83
CA PRO A 94 -15.38 2.45 3.65
C PRO A 94 -14.12 3.10 3.05
N ALA A 95 -12.96 2.42 3.09
CA ALA A 95 -11.68 2.98 2.72
C ALA A 95 -10.70 1.94 2.17
N ILE A 96 -9.70 2.44 1.45
CA ILE A 96 -8.57 1.68 0.95
C ILE A 96 -7.30 2.19 1.62
N LEU A 97 -6.52 1.26 2.16
CA LEU A 97 -5.19 1.51 2.72
C LEU A 97 -4.15 0.82 1.85
N VAL A 98 -3.24 1.60 1.28
CA VAL A 98 -2.10 1.08 0.51
C VAL A 98 -0.86 1.12 1.38
N MET A 99 -0.20 0.00 1.55
CA MET A 99 1.10 -0.07 2.21
C MET A 99 2.17 -0.44 1.19
N GLU A 100 2.86 0.58 0.70
CA GLU A 100 4.10 0.47 -0.06
C GLU A 100 5.26 0.15 0.87
N HIS A 101 6.39 -0.28 0.34
CA HIS A 101 7.60 -0.46 1.14
C HIS A 101 8.85 -0.06 0.37
N ARG A 102 9.87 0.41 1.08
CA ARG A 102 11.17 0.73 0.49
C ARG A 102 11.91 -0.53 0.06
N ASP A 103 12.87 -0.36 -0.82
CA ASP A 103 13.68 -1.44 -1.38
C ASP A 103 12.81 -2.52 -2.05
N CYS A 104 11.78 -2.06 -2.77
CA CYS A 104 10.84 -2.93 -3.47
C CYS A 104 11.41 -3.40 -4.82
N GLY A 105 11.66 -4.71 -4.94
CA GLY A 105 12.19 -5.29 -6.16
C GLY A 105 11.30 -5.09 -7.40
N ALA A 106 9.99 -4.90 -7.22
CA ALA A 106 9.08 -4.65 -8.33
C ALA A 106 9.37 -3.31 -9.04
N TYR A 107 9.82 -2.29 -8.31
CA TYR A 107 10.19 -1.00 -8.88
C TYR A 107 11.56 -1.03 -9.57
N GLY A 108 12.44 -1.95 -9.19
CA GLY A 108 13.81 -2.05 -9.68
C GLY A 108 13.94 -2.62 -11.10
N PRO A 109 15.21 -2.72 -11.60
CA PRO A 109 15.49 -3.14 -12.98
C PRO A 109 15.01 -4.56 -13.32
N LYS A 110 14.97 -5.44 -12.34
CA LYS A 110 14.48 -6.82 -12.50
C LYS A 110 12.95 -6.94 -12.45
N GLY A 111 12.28 -5.91 -11.98
CA GLY A 111 10.83 -5.79 -11.96
C GLY A 111 10.31 -4.98 -13.14
N PHE A 112 9.65 -3.85 -12.85
CA PHE A 112 9.07 -2.98 -13.87
C PHE A 112 10.02 -1.88 -14.38
N GLY A 113 11.23 -1.76 -13.81
CA GLY A 113 12.29 -0.88 -14.30
C GLY A 113 12.06 0.62 -14.09
N LEU A 114 11.32 1.01 -13.05
CA LEU A 114 11.04 2.41 -12.73
C LEU A 114 12.17 3.09 -11.94
N LEU A 115 12.97 2.29 -11.24
CA LEU A 115 14.08 2.76 -10.42
C LEU A 115 15.39 2.09 -10.86
N PRO A 116 16.54 2.78 -10.70
CA PRO A 116 17.85 2.16 -10.87
C PRO A 116 18.10 1.12 -9.78
N GLU A 117 19.20 0.36 -9.91
CA GLU A 117 19.56 -0.68 -8.93
C GLU A 117 19.83 -0.12 -7.52
N LYS A 118 20.28 1.12 -7.44
CA LYS A 118 20.56 1.84 -6.18
C LYS A 118 19.94 3.23 -6.23
N PRO A 119 18.63 3.34 -6.04
CA PRO A 119 17.97 4.64 -6.01
C PRO A 119 18.33 5.40 -4.74
N THR A 120 18.27 6.72 -4.81
CA THR A 120 18.23 7.56 -3.61
C THR A 120 16.87 7.39 -2.92
N ARG A 121 16.81 7.67 -1.61
CA ARG A 121 15.55 7.64 -0.86
C ARG A 121 14.49 8.58 -1.45
N LYS A 122 14.91 9.73 -1.98
CA LYS A 122 14.04 10.71 -2.62
C LYS A 122 13.47 10.19 -3.94
N GLU A 123 14.28 9.60 -4.80
CA GLU A 123 13.82 8.99 -6.06
C GLU A 123 12.83 7.86 -5.78
N GLU A 124 13.14 7.01 -4.81
CA GLU A 124 12.28 5.91 -4.41
C GLU A 124 10.92 6.42 -3.92
N ARG A 125 10.90 7.37 -2.97
CA ARG A 125 9.67 7.99 -2.46
C ARG A 125 8.86 8.61 -3.60
N GLN A 126 9.51 9.33 -4.50
CA GLN A 126 8.83 9.98 -5.63
C GLN A 126 8.15 8.96 -6.54
N LYS A 127 8.81 7.83 -6.84
CA LYS A 127 8.22 6.78 -7.69
C LYS A 127 7.05 6.07 -7.03
N HIS A 128 7.12 5.80 -5.74
CA HIS A 128 5.99 5.28 -4.98
C HIS A 128 4.81 6.26 -4.98
N LEU A 129 5.07 7.55 -4.72
CA LEU A 129 4.04 8.59 -4.74
C LEU A 129 3.35 8.68 -6.11
N GLU A 130 4.10 8.65 -7.22
CA GLU A 130 3.55 8.67 -8.59
C GLU A 130 2.55 7.52 -8.80
N GLN A 131 2.87 6.31 -8.37
CA GLN A 131 1.99 5.15 -8.54
C GLN A 131 0.75 5.23 -7.63
N VAL A 132 0.94 5.68 -6.41
CA VAL A 132 -0.15 5.85 -5.44
C VAL A 132 -1.15 6.92 -5.92
N VAL A 133 -0.67 8.06 -6.41
CA VAL A 133 -1.53 9.11 -6.98
C VAL A 133 -2.30 8.58 -8.19
N ALA A 134 -1.62 7.90 -9.11
CA ALA A 134 -2.26 7.31 -10.29
C ALA A 134 -3.32 6.26 -9.91
N LEU A 135 -3.10 5.47 -8.85
CA LEU A 135 -4.09 4.54 -8.33
C LEU A 135 -5.28 5.28 -7.72
N GLY A 136 -5.02 6.28 -6.88
CA GLY A 136 -6.05 7.07 -6.20
C GLY A 136 -7.03 7.73 -7.18
N GLU A 137 -6.56 8.15 -8.34
CA GLU A 137 -7.41 8.72 -9.40
C GLU A 137 -8.43 7.72 -9.98
N LYS A 138 -8.18 6.42 -9.81
CA LYS A 138 -9.06 5.35 -10.30
C LYS A 138 -10.03 4.83 -9.24
N ILE A 139 -9.83 5.23 -7.99
CA ILE A 139 -10.69 4.81 -6.87
C ILE A 139 -11.93 5.70 -6.83
N PRO A 140 -13.14 5.12 -6.58
CA PRO A 140 -14.34 5.91 -6.38
C PRO A 140 -14.18 6.94 -5.26
N ARG A 141 -14.60 8.18 -5.51
CA ARG A 141 -14.41 9.32 -4.58
C ARG A 141 -15.12 9.19 -3.24
N TYR A 142 -16.09 8.28 -3.13
CA TYR A 142 -16.79 8.04 -1.88
C TYR A 142 -16.01 7.12 -0.92
N LEU A 143 -14.94 6.49 -1.39
CA LEU A 143 -14.03 5.70 -0.57
C LEU A 143 -12.89 6.57 -0.05
N GLY A 144 -12.57 6.42 1.23
CA GLY A 144 -11.31 6.92 1.76
C GLY A 144 -10.12 6.27 1.05
N PHE A 145 -9.05 7.03 0.85
CA PHE A 145 -7.83 6.51 0.23
C PHE A 145 -6.61 7.07 0.94
N THR A 146 -5.80 6.19 1.50
CA THR A 146 -4.54 6.55 2.19
C THR A 146 -3.43 5.62 1.74
N ALA A 147 -2.24 6.17 1.58
CA ALA A 147 -1.05 5.39 1.23
C ALA A 147 0.12 5.71 2.15
N LEU A 148 0.81 4.67 2.54
CA LEU A 148 1.94 4.68 3.45
C LEU A 148 3.15 4.03 2.77
N LEU A 149 4.35 4.54 3.05
CA LEU A 149 5.62 3.96 2.61
C LEU A 149 6.37 3.44 3.83
N LEU A 150 6.44 2.13 3.93
CA LEU A 150 7.05 1.42 5.04
C LEU A 150 8.55 1.25 4.82
N ASP A 151 9.31 1.36 5.89
CA ASP A 151 10.74 1.11 5.89
C ASP A 151 11.17 0.30 7.11
N VAL A 152 12.12 -0.60 6.90
CA VAL A 152 12.85 -1.27 7.97
C VAL A 152 14.33 -1.00 7.71
N PRO A 153 14.93 -0.01 8.36
CA PRO A 153 16.34 0.29 8.19
C PRO A 153 17.20 -0.95 8.46
N LYS A 154 18.22 -1.16 7.63
CA LYS A 154 19.11 -2.32 7.75
C LYS A 154 19.71 -2.43 9.15
N GLY A 155 19.66 -3.62 9.72
CA GLY A 155 20.22 -3.90 11.05
C GLY A 155 19.33 -3.45 12.22
N THR A 156 18.08 -3.07 11.94
CA THR A 156 17.09 -2.75 12.99
C THR A 156 15.80 -3.54 12.78
N ASP A 157 15.03 -3.71 13.86
CA ASP A 157 13.65 -4.15 13.79
C ASP A 157 12.66 -2.98 13.87
N ILE A 158 13.20 -1.75 13.80
CA ILE A 158 12.40 -0.54 13.87
C ILE A 158 11.67 -0.36 12.54
N PHE A 159 10.37 -0.22 12.66
CA PHE A 159 9.48 0.02 11.55
C PHE A 159 9.18 1.52 11.48
N THR A 160 9.52 2.15 10.38
CA THR A 160 9.18 3.55 10.13
C THR A 160 8.17 3.66 9.01
N CYS A 161 7.36 4.70 9.04
CA CYS A 161 6.30 4.91 8.07
C CYS A 161 6.25 6.37 7.64
N ASP A 162 6.23 6.58 6.31
CA ASP A 162 6.05 7.87 5.67
C ASP A 162 4.65 7.90 5.01
N GLN A 163 3.86 8.93 5.31
CA GLN A 163 2.56 9.10 4.66
C GLN A 163 2.75 9.70 3.26
N LEU A 164 2.22 9.01 2.24
CA LEU A 164 2.30 9.44 0.84
C LEU A 164 1.09 10.28 0.42
N THR A 165 -0.10 9.97 0.96
CA THR A 165 -1.34 10.70 0.68
C THR A 165 -2.22 10.80 1.91
#